data_c62172818feb4f6f88559506f604cf26
#
_entry.id   c62172818feb4f6f88559506f604cf26
#
_cell.length_a   1.000
_cell.length_b   1.000
_cell.length_c   1.000
_cell.angle_alpha   90.00
_cell.angle_beta   90.00
_cell.angle_gamma   90.00
#
_symmetry.space_group_name_H-M   'P 1'
#
loop_
_entity.id
_entity.type
_entity.pdbx_description
1 polymer ?
#
loop_
_entity_poly.entity_id
_entity_poly.type
_entity_poly.pdbx_seq_one_letter_code
_entity_poly.pdbx_strand_id
1 'polypeptide(L)'
;MRLNSRPEHIRRVVEGSLARLKVEAIDLYYQHRVDPHIPIEEVAGAVKDLIQQGKVKHFGLSEAAATTIRRAHGVQPVTAVQSEYSLWYREPEREILPTLEELGIGFVPFSPLGKGFLTGKIDDTTTFDSSDFRSSVPRFTAENRKANQVLVDLLQSMAQRTHATPSQIALAWLLVQKPWIVPIPGTTKLHRLEENVKAADVELTADDLADIESAASQITIQGARYPEALERMSNR
;
A
#
# COMPACT_ATOMS: atom_id res chain seq x y z
N MET A 1 10.36 14.69 -9.52
CA MET A 1 8.90 14.98 -9.54
C MET A 1 8.65 16.14 -8.60
N ARG A 2 7.87 17.17 -8.98
CA ARG A 2 7.55 18.31 -8.10
C ARG A 2 6.12 18.14 -7.61
N LEU A 3 5.90 18.13 -6.29
CA LEU A 3 4.58 18.09 -5.68
C LEU A 3 3.88 19.46 -5.85
N ASN A 4 2.57 19.46 -5.96
CA ASN A 4 1.76 20.66 -5.98
C ASN A 4 0.35 20.35 -5.45
N SER A 5 0.13 20.63 -4.17
CA SER A 5 -1.15 20.41 -3.48
C SER A 5 -1.91 21.71 -3.19
N ARG A 6 -1.62 22.80 -3.94
CA ARG A 6 -2.36 24.05 -3.78
C ARG A 6 -3.84 23.85 -4.10
N PRO A 7 -4.76 24.49 -3.37
CA PRO A 7 -6.21 24.37 -3.58
C PRO A 7 -6.67 24.59 -5.03
N GLU A 8 -6.14 25.59 -5.72
CA GLU A 8 -6.45 25.88 -7.12
C GLU A 8 -5.98 24.77 -8.07
N HIS A 9 -4.84 24.11 -7.75
CA HIS A 9 -4.36 22.97 -8.52
C HIS A 9 -5.25 21.73 -8.30
N ILE A 10 -5.62 21.46 -7.03
CA ILE A 10 -6.52 20.34 -6.69
C ILE A 10 -7.85 20.47 -7.46
N ARG A 11 -8.49 21.65 -7.42
CA ARG A 11 -9.73 21.89 -8.17
C ARG A 11 -9.56 21.62 -9.67
N ARG A 12 -8.48 22.13 -10.27
CA ARG A 12 -8.21 21.92 -11.70
C ARG A 12 -7.97 20.46 -12.07
N VAL A 13 -7.24 19.70 -11.27
CA VAL A 13 -6.96 18.28 -11.57
C VAL A 13 -8.17 17.39 -11.36
N VAL A 14 -9.08 17.73 -10.44
CA VAL A 14 -10.36 17.03 -10.27
C VAL A 14 -11.21 17.22 -11.52
N GLU A 15 -11.35 18.43 -12.06
CA GLU A 15 -12.08 18.67 -13.33
C GLU A 15 -11.49 17.82 -14.46
N GLY A 16 -10.17 17.81 -14.59
CA GLY A 16 -9.48 16.99 -15.59
C GLY A 16 -9.70 15.48 -15.39
N SER A 17 -9.85 15.02 -14.14
CA SER A 17 -10.13 13.62 -13.83
C SER A 17 -11.57 13.24 -14.17
N LEU A 18 -12.53 14.07 -13.80
CA LEU A 18 -13.95 13.89 -14.16
C LEU A 18 -14.12 13.76 -15.67
N ALA A 19 -13.48 14.66 -16.43
CA ALA A 19 -13.54 14.65 -17.90
C ALA A 19 -12.93 13.37 -18.50
N ARG A 20 -11.77 12.90 -18.00
CA ARG A 20 -11.11 11.67 -18.50
C ARG A 20 -11.86 10.41 -18.13
N LEU A 21 -12.41 10.36 -16.92
CA LEU A 21 -13.19 9.23 -16.42
C LEU A 21 -14.60 9.20 -16.98
N LYS A 22 -15.07 10.32 -17.54
CA LYS A 22 -16.45 10.50 -18.05
C LYS A 22 -17.50 10.22 -16.97
N VAL A 23 -17.27 10.74 -15.77
CA VAL A 23 -18.16 10.63 -14.61
C VAL A 23 -18.49 12.01 -14.07
N GLU A 24 -19.63 12.16 -13.41
CA GLU A 24 -20.06 13.41 -12.77
C GLU A 24 -19.42 13.59 -11.39
N ALA A 25 -19.09 12.49 -10.71
CA ALA A 25 -18.44 12.50 -9.40
C ALA A 25 -17.37 11.41 -9.30
N ILE A 26 -16.27 11.71 -8.59
CA ILE A 26 -15.23 10.74 -8.21
C ILE A 26 -15.62 10.13 -6.87
N ASP A 27 -15.69 8.80 -6.79
CA ASP A 27 -16.09 8.12 -5.55
C ASP A 27 -15.05 8.33 -4.44
N LEU A 28 -13.76 8.18 -4.73
CA LEU A 28 -12.69 8.37 -3.77
C LEU A 28 -11.51 9.10 -4.41
N TYR A 29 -11.25 10.32 -3.95
CA TYR A 29 -10.16 11.16 -4.42
C TYR A 29 -9.00 11.13 -3.44
N TYR A 30 -7.80 10.74 -3.93
CA TYR A 30 -6.59 10.69 -3.13
C TYR A 30 -5.64 11.86 -3.37
N GLN A 31 -5.09 12.43 -2.28
CA GLN A 31 -3.80 13.11 -2.37
C GLN A 31 -2.70 12.05 -2.42
N HIS A 32 -2.01 11.92 -3.57
CA HIS A 32 -1.04 10.83 -3.82
C HIS A 32 0.22 10.93 -2.94
N ARG A 33 0.68 12.15 -2.62
CA ARG A 33 1.76 12.43 -1.65
C ARG A 33 1.47 13.73 -0.93
N VAL A 34 1.82 13.78 0.35
CA VAL A 34 1.73 15.00 1.15
C VAL A 34 2.75 16.01 0.63
N ASP A 35 2.30 17.22 0.30
CA ASP A 35 3.16 18.33 -0.10
C ASP A 35 3.64 19.06 1.15
N PRO A 36 4.93 19.06 1.49
CA PRO A 36 5.43 19.67 2.72
C PRO A 36 5.31 21.22 2.73
N HIS A 37 5.03 21.82 1.57
CA HIS A 37 4.92 23.28 1.43
C HIS A 37 3.48 23.79 1.55
N ILE A 38 2.49 22.91 1.62
CA ILE A 38 1.07 23.25 1.72
C ILE A 38 0.51 22.58 2.97
N PRO A 39 -0.05 23.36 3.94
CA PRO A 39 -0.71 22.80 5.11
C PRO A 39 -1.77 21.78 4.70
N ILE A 40 -1.79 20.64 5.38
CA ILE A 40 -2.74 19.55 5.03
C ILE A 40 -4.19 20.00 5.22
N GLU A 41 -4.43 20.96 6.12
CA GLU A 41 -5.74 21.55 6.36
C GLU A 41 -6.27 22.30 5.12
N GLU A 42 -5.39 22.98 4.37
CA GLU A 42 -5.76 23.66 3.12
C GLU A 42 -6.13 22.64 2.03
N VAL A 43 -5.38 21.53 1.97
CA VAL A 43 -5.70 20.41 1.06
C VAL A 43 -7.05 19.79 1.41
N ALA A 44 -7.26 19.47 2.69
CA ALA A 44 -8.50 18.89 3.18
C ALA A 44 -9.69 19.86 2.98
N GLY A 45 -9.48 21.18 3.19
CA GLY A 45 -10.47 22.21 2.91
C GLY A 45 -10.88 22.28 1.44
N ALA A 46 -9.89 22.22 0.54
CA ALA A 46 -10.18 22.20 -0.91
C ALA A 46 -10.97 20.96 -1.34
N VAL A 47 -10.68 19.80 -0.77
CA VAL A 47 -11.44 18.57 -1.03
C VAL A 47 -12.85 18.64 -0.41
N LYS A 48 -12.98 19.22 0.78
CA LYS A 48 -14.29 19.49 1.41
C LYS A 48 -15.20 20.32 0.50
N ASP A 49 -14.66 21.40 -0.11
CA ASP A 49 -15.42 22.21 -1.08
C ASP A 49 -15.87 21.37 -2.29
N LEU A 50 -15.01 20.49 -2.80
CA LEU A 50 -15.33 19.61 -3.92
C LEU A 50 -16.38 18.54 -3.56
N ILE A 51 -16.38 18.08 -2.31
CA ILE A 51 -17.42 17.18 -1.79
C ILE A 51 -18.76 17.93 -1.70
N GLN A 52 -18.76 19.16 -1.17
CA GLN A 52 -19.96 19.99 -1.12
C GLN A 52 -20.54 20.33 -2.51
N GLN A 53 -19.67 20.43 -3.52
CA GLN A 53 -20.05 20.61 -4.91
C GLN A 53 -20.55 19.31 -5.59
N GLY A 54 -20.50 18.16 -4.92
CA GLY A 54 -20.88 16.86 -5.47
C GLY A 54 -19.88 16.27 -6.49
N LYS A 55 -18.68 16.86 -6.64
CA LYS A 55 -17.65 16.41 -7.60
C LYS A 55 -16.78 15.28 -7.07
N VAL A 56 -16.69 15.15 -5.75
CA VAL A 56 -15.99 14.10 -5.03
C VAL A 56 -16.91 13.58 -3.94
N LYS A 57 -16.96 12.26 -3.71
CA LYS A 57 -17.76 11.68 -2.62
C LYS A 57 -16.93 11.49 -1.35
N HIS A 58 -15.71 11.01 -1.50
CA HIS A 58 -14.85 10.64 -0.37
C HIS A 58 -13.40 11.11 -0.57
N PHE A 59 -12.73 11.40 0.56
CA PHE A 59 -11.34 11.85 0.58
C PHE A 59 -10.40 10.74 1.07
N GLY A 60 -9.27 10.57 0.41
CA GLY A 60 -8.19 9.67 0.80
C GLY A 60 -6.82 10.34 0.83
N LEU A 61 -5.92 9.76 1.62
CA LEU A 61 -4.51 10.15 1.70
C LEU A 61 -3.61 8.98 1.31
N SER A 62 -2.42 9.27 0.81
CA SER A 62 -1.41 8.25 0.53
C SER A 62 -0.06 8.60 1.18
N GLU A 63 0.54 7.61 1.86
CA GLU A 63 1.85 7.72 2.52
C GLU A 63 1.93 8.92 3.50
N ALA A 64 0.84 9.20 4.21
CA ALA A 64 0.75 10.26 5.21
C ALA A 64 1.07 9.73 6.61
N ALA A 65 1.79 10.54 7.40
CA ALA A 65 2.05 10.25 8.80
C ALA A 65 0.76 10.30 9.64
N ALA A 66 0.73 9.60 10.77
CA ALA A 66 -0.41 9.57 11.68
C ALA A 66 -0.88 10.98 12.10
N THR A 67 0.05 11.87 12.41
CA THR A 67 -0.24 13.27 12.75
C THR A 67 -0.89 14.04 11.60
N THR A 68 -0.43 13.82 10.36
CA THR A 68 -0.99 14.43 9.15
C THR A 68 -2.41 13.91 8.88
N ILE A 69 -2.64 12.60 9.04
CA ILE A 69 -3.96 11.98 8.91
C ILE A 69 -4.95 12.61 9.90
N ARG A 70 -4.59 12.74 11.18
CA ARG A 70 -5.43 13.35 12.21
C ARG A 70 -5.81 14.81 11.88
N ARG A 71 -4.85 15.61 11.45
CA ARG A 71 -5.05 17.00 11.07
C ARG A 71 -6.00 17.14 9.87
N ALA A 72 -5.79 16.32 8.82
CA ALA A 72 -6.68 16.30 7.65
C ALA A 72 -8.09 15.87 8.04
N HIS A 73 -8.21 14.78 8.82
CA HIS A 73 -9.49 14.21 9.26
C HIS A 73 -10.31 15.21 10.10
N GLY A 74 -9.65 16.06 10.90
CA GLY A 74 -10.31 17.12 11.68
C GLY A 74 -10.95 18.23 10.82
N VAL A 75 -10.53 18.41 9.55
CA VAL A 75 -11.10 19.39 8.61
C VAL A 75 -12.14 18.75 7.71
N GLN A 76 -11.81 17.60 7.15
CA GLN A 76 -12.66 16.79 6.28
C GLN A 76 -12.40 15.31 6.60
N PRO A 77 -13.44 14.53 6.95
CA PRO A 77 -13.27 13.10 7.19
C PRO A 77 -12.48 12.41 6.07
N VAL A 78 -11.38 11.75 6.44
CA VAL A 78 -10.61 10.88 5.57
C VAL A 78 -11.28 9.51 5.58
N THR A 79 -11.60 8.98 4.42
CA THR A 79 -12.28 7.70 4.27
C THR A 79 -11.31 6.53 4.18
N ALA A 80 -10.18 6.72 3.50
CA ALA A 80 -9.17 5.69 3.35
C ALA A 80 -7.75 6.27 3.30
N VAL A 81 -6.79 5.48 3.79
CA VAL A 81 -5.36 5.76 3.63
C VAL A 81 -4.73 4.64 2.82
N GLN A 82 -3.94 5.02 1.81
CA GLN A 82 -3.19 4.08 0.99
C GLN A 82 -1.71 4.15 1.35
N SER A 83 -1.11 3.05 1.82
CA SER A 83 0.33 2.96 2.12
C SER A 83 0.90 1.59 1.78
N GLU A 84 2.23 1.50 1.61
CA GLU A 84 2.87 0.20 1.45
C GLU A 84 2.67 -0.65 2.71
N TYR A 85 2.14 -1.87 2.54
CA TYR A 85 2.01 -2.84 3.61
C TYR A 85 2.02 -4.26 3.06
N SER A 86 2.82 -5.10 3.66
CA SER A 86 2.98 -6.52 3.30
C SER A 86 3.80 -7.21 4.38
N LEU A 87 3.93 -8.53 4.32
CA LEU A 87 4.88 -9.28 5.17
C LEU A 87 6.34 -8.81 5.02
N TRP A 88 6.68 -8.14 3.91
CA TRP A 88 8.01 -7.56 3.68
C TRP A 88 8.16 -6.11 4.18
N TYR A 89 7.05 -5.45 4.54
CA TYR A 89 7.05 -4.07 5.02
C TYR A 89 5.90 -3.84 6.00
N ARG A 90 6.21 -3.82 7.30
CA ARG A 90 5.24 -3.83 8.41
C ARG A 90 5.21 -2.52 9.24
N GLU A 91 5.95 -1.48 8.83
CA GLU A 91 5.98 -0.20 9.54
C GLU A 91 4.59 0.42 9.83
N PRO A 92 3.55 0.27 8.96
CA PRO A 92 2.22 0.80 9.28
C PRO A 92 1.61 0.28 10.58
N GLU A 93 2.03 -0.88 11.07
CA GLU A 93 1.51 -1.49 12.31
C GLU A 93 1.83 -0.65 13.55
N ARG A 94 2.91 0.17 13.52
CA ARG A 94 3.39 0.91 14.69
C ARG A 94 2.47 2.10 15.04
N GLU A 95 2.07 2.89 14.05
CA GLU A 95 1.30 4.11 14.26
C GLU A 95 0.10 4.26 13.33
N ILE A 96 0.24 3.83 12.05
CA ILE A 96 -0.80 4.05 11.05
C ILE A 96 -2.03 3.21 11.36
N LEU A 97 -1.90 1.88 11.47
CA LEU A 97 -3.06 1.02 11.73
C LEU A 97 -3.80 1.38 13.03
N PRO A 98 -3.13 1.63 14.18
CA PRO A 98 -3.81 2.11 15.38
C PRO A 98 -4.55 3.44 15.17
N THR A 99 -3.96 4.39 14.41
CA THR A 99 -4.61 5.67 14.11
C THR A 99 -5.85 5.49 13.23
N LEU A 100 -5.78 4.61 12.23
CA LEU A 100 -6.90 4.34 11.32
C LEU A 100 -8.05 3.64 12.06
N GLU A 101 -7.73 2.70 12.95
CA GLU A 101 -8.72 2.01 13.78
C GLU A 101 -9.45 3.00 14.70
N GLU A 102 -8.73 3.89 15.36
CA GLU A 102 -9.30 4.93 16.23
C GLU A 102 -10.23 5.88 15.46
N LEU A 103 -9.86 6.25 14.23
CA LEU A 103 -10.60 7.22 13.42
C LEU A 103 -11.66 6.59 12.50
N GLY A 104 -11.78 5.27 12.46
CA GLY A 104 -12.72 4.55 11.58
C GLY A 104 -12.37 4.70 10.09
N ILE A 105 -11.08 4.74 9.74
CA ILE A 105 -10.56 4.95 8.39
C ILE A 105 -10.14 3.61 7.77
N GLY A 106 -10.55 3.33 6.52
CA GLY A 106 -10.12 2.16 5.76
C GLY A 106 -8.65 2.23 5.36
N PHE A 107 -8.02 1.06 5.18
CA PHE A 107 -6.63 0.96 4.76
C PHE A 107 -6.47 0.20 3.44
N VAL A 108 -5.67 0.76 2.52
CA VAL A 108 -5.47 0.23 1.18
C VAL A 108 -3.98 -0.07 0.97
N PRO A 109 -3.52 -1.30 1.28
CA PRO A 109 -2.14 -1.72 1.06
C PRO A 109 -1.77 -1.71 -0.43
N PHE A 110 -0.81 -0.88 -0.84
CA PHE A 110 -0.17 -1.03 -2.13
C PHE A 110 1.10 -1.89 -2.03
N SER A 111 1.55 -2.45 -3.15
CA SER A 111 2.66 -3.43 -3.20
C SER A 111 2.48 -4.60 -2.22
N PRO A 112 1.26 -5.17 -2.07
CA PRO A 112 0.97 -6.20 -1.07
C PRO A 112 1.78 -7.49 -1.28
N LEU A 113 2.29 -7.71 -2.51
CA LEU A 113 3.18 -8.82 -2.89
C LEU A 113 4.66 -8.40 -2.94
N GLY A 114 5.06 -7.30 -2.28
CA GLY A 114 6.44 -6.84 -2.25
C GLY A 114 7.01 -6.59 -3.66
N LYS A 115 6.25 -5.93 -4.55
CA LYS A 115 6.63 -5.69 -5.95
C LYS A 115 6.98 -6.98 -6.72
N GLY A 116 6.36 -8.11 -6.31
CA GLY A 116 6.52 -9.44 -6.89
C GLY A 116 7.50 -10.36 -6.14
N PHE A 117 8.26 -9.88 -5.16
CA PHE A 117 9.20 -10.70 -4.41
C PHE A 117 8.52 -11.83 -3.62
N LEU A 118 7.41 -11.52 -2.95
CA LEU A 118 6.64 -12.47 -2.13
C LEU A 118 5.93 -13.56 -2.94
N THR A 119 5.96 -13.48 -4.28
CA THR A 119 5.39 -14.53 -5.14
C THR A 119 6.29 -15.75 -5.28
N GLY A 120 7.57 -15.67 -4.85
CA GLY A 120 8.57 -16.70 -5.06
C GLY A 120 9.04 -16.87 -6.52
N LYS A 121 8.75 -15.87 -7.38
CA LYS A 121 9.19 -15.88 -8.81
C LYS A 121 10.43 -15.02 -9.05
N ILE A 122 10.94 -14.37 -8.01
CA ILE A 122 12.13 -13.50 -8.03
C ILE A 122 13.12 -14.08 -7.04
N ASP A 123 14.31 -14.42 -7.51
CA ASP A 123 15.43 -14.94 -6.73
C ASP A 123 16.69 -14.08 -6.89
N ASP A 124 17.81 -14.53 -6.34
CA ASP A 124 19.11 -13.83 -6.42
C ASP A 124 19.70 -13.81 -7.84
N THR A 125 19.25 -14.73 -8.73
CA THR A 125 19.69 -14.81 -10.14
C THR A 125 18.88 -13.95 -11.08
N THR A 126 17.70 -13.49 -10.65
CA THR A 126 16.79 -12.67 -11.46
C THR A 126 17.45 -11.35 -11.85
N THR A 127 17.41 -11.01 -13.13
CA THR A 127 17.87 -9.73 -13.66
C THR A 127 16.69 -8.82 -13.98
N PHE A 128 16.84 -7.52 -13.72
CA PHE A 128 15.85 -6.51 -14.05
C PHE A 128 16.38 -5.63 -15.19
N ASP A 129 15.54 -5.32 -16.15
CA ASP A 129 15.85 -4.32 -17.17
C ASP A 129 16.10 -2.96 -16.50
N SER A 130 16.94 -2.12 -17.10
CA SER A 130 17.28 -0.80 -16.57
C SER A 130 16.07 0.14 -16.45
N SER A 131 15.02 -0.09 -17.24
CA SER A 131 13.75 0.62 -17.17
C SER A 131 12.82 0.10 -16.07
N ASP A 132 13.09 -1.08 -15.49
CA ASP A 132 12.33 -1.62 -14.39
C ASP A 132 12.70 -0.90 -13.09
N PHE A 133 11.71 -0.29 -12.46
CA PHE A 133 11.89 0.44 -11.20
C PHE A 133 12.64 -0.37 -10.13
N ARG A 134 12.45 -1.68 -10.08
CA ARG A 134 13.10 -2.58 -9.10
C ARG A 134 14.62 -2.60 -9.22
N SER A 135 15.17 -2.30 -10.41
CA SER A 135 16.62 -2.19 -10.63
C SER A 135 17.28 -1.10 -9.76
N SER A 136 16.50 -0.08 -9.37
CA SER A 136 16.97 1.05 -8.54
C SER A 136 16.66 0.90 -7.05
N VAL A 137 15.87 -0.10 -6.65
CA VAL A 137 15.40 -0.28 -5.27
C VAL A 137 16.42 -1.09 -4.47
N PRO A 138 16.97 -0.58 -3.34
CA PRO A 138 18.03 -1.25 -2.59
C PRO A 138 17.72 -2.68 -2.16
N ARG A 139 16.48 -2.98 -1.73
CA ARG A 139 16.12 -4.34 -1.32
C ARG A 139 16.03 -5.35 -2.47
N PHE A 140 16.17 -4.90 -3.74
CA PHE A 140 16.20 -5.75 -4.92
C PHE A 140 17.62 -6.02 -5.45
N THR A 141 18.69 -5.60 -4.76
CA THR A 141 20.05 -6.11 -5.08
C THR A 141 20.09 -7.62 -4.92
N ALA A 142 20.95 -8.31 -5.68
CA ALA A 142 21.08 -9.77 -5.59
C ALA A 142 21.38 -10.24 -4.16
N GLU A 143 22.27 -9.51 -3.47
CA GLU A 143 22.64 -9.78 -2.07
C GLU A 143 21.42 -9.68 -1.14
N ASN A 144 20.64 -8.59 -1.23
CA ASN A 144 19.48 -8.39 -0.36
C ASN A 144 18.36 -9.37 -0.70
N ARG A 145 18.14 -9.71 -1.98
CA ARG A 145 17.17 -10.76 -2.35
C ARG A 145 17.54 -12.11 -1.76
N LYS A 146 18.84 -12.48 -1.82
CA LYS A 146 19.34 -13.72 -1.22
C LYS A 146 19.14 -13.72 0.30
N ALA A 147 19.46 -12.62 0.98
CA ALA A 147 19.25 -12.51 2.42
C ALA A 147 17.76 -12.55 2.82
N ASN A 148 16.88 -11.98 2.00
CA ASN A 148 15.44 -11.96 2.25
C ASN A 148 14.71 -13.23 1.78
N GLN A 149 15.39 -14.18 1.12
CA GLN A 149 14.78 -15.41 0.60
C GLN A 149 14.07 -16.21 1.69
N VAL A 150 14.54 -16.16 2.91
CA VAL A 150 13.93 -16.83 4.07
C VAL A 150 12.45 -16.47 4.27
N LEU A 151 12.03 -15.23 3.91
CA LEU A 151 10.62 -14.84 3.96
C LEU A 151 9.80 -15.52 2.86
N VAL A 152 10.38 -15.71 1.68
CA VAL A 152 9.74 -16.43 0.57
C VAL A 152 9.62 -17.91 0.91
N ASP A 153 10.65 -18.49 1.51
CA ASP A 153 10.66 -19.91 1.93
C ASP A 153 9.58 -20.17 2.99
N LEU A 154 9.37 -19.24 3.92
CA LEU A 154 8.26 -19.27 4.87
C LEU A 154 6.91 -19.30 4.14
N LEU A 155 6.69 -18.39 3.18
CA LEU A 155 5.45 -18.35 2.40
C LEU A 155 5.24 -19.62 1.57
N GLN A 156 6.29 -20.20 1.01
CA GLN A 156 6.23 -21.47 0.27
C GLN A 156 5.83 -22.65 1.19
N SER A 157 6.40 -22.70 2.38
CA SER A 157 6.04 -23.72 3.38
C SER A 157 4.56 -23.63 3.79
N MET A 158 4.08 -22.40 4.05
CA MET A 158 2.66 -22.17 4.37
C MET A 158 1.75 -22.52 3.19
N ALA A 159 2.15 -22.17 1.97
CA ALA A 159 1.40 -22.45 0.75
C ALA A 159 1.20 -23.96 0.53
N GLN A 160 2.22 -24.77 0.82
CA GLN A 160 2.12 -26.23 0.75
C GLN A 160 1.13 -26.80 1.76
N ARG A 161 1.12 -26.30 3.00
CA ARG A 161 0.22 -26.75 4.07
C ARG A 161 -1.25 -26.43 3.78
N THR A 162 -1.50 -25.27 3.19
CA THR A 162 -2.85 -24.74 2.93
C THR A 162 -3.34 -24.98 1.51
N HIS A 163 -2.58 -25.70 0.68
CA HIS A 163 -2.89 -25.93 -0.74
C HIS A 163 -3.11 -24.64 -1.54
N ALA A 164 -2.42 -23.56 -1.17
CA ALA A 164 -2.45 -22.25 -1.81
C ALA A 164 -1.13 -21.91 -2.51
N THR A 165 -1.01 -20.71 -3.06
CA THR A 165 0.27 -20.17 -3.58
C THR A 165 0.87 -19.19 -2.58
N PRO A 166 2.20 -18.92 -2.64
CA PRO A 166 2.82 -17.88 -1.81
C PRO A 166 2.16 -16.51 -1.94
N SER A 167 1.73 -16.15 -3.16
CA SER A 167 0.97 -14.91 -3.42
C SER A 167 -0.34 -14.88 -2.65
N GLN A 168 -1.06 -16.00 -2.65
CA GLN A 168 -2.34 -16.10 -1.94
C GLN A 168 -2.16 -16.06 -0.43
N ILE A 169 -1.12 -16.70 0.11
CA ILE A 169 -0.80 -16.60 1.55
C ILE A 169 -0.48 -15.15 1.93
N ALA A 170 0.35 -14.45 1.15
CA ALA A 170 0.72 -13.06 1.44
C ALA A 170 -0.49 -12.12 1.41
N LEU A 171 -1.45 -12.34 0.50
CA LEU A 171 -2.68 -11.55 0.42
C LEU A 171 -3.68 -11.95 1.51
N ALA A 172 -3.88 -13.24 1.77
CA ALA A 172 -4.76 -13.73 2.84
C ALA A 172 -4.28 -13.22 4.20
N TRP A 173 -2.96 -13.22 4.45
CA TRP A 173 -2.40 -12.65 5.66
C TRP A 173 -2.78 -11.16 5.84
N LEU A 174 -2.77 -10.34 4.78
CA LEU A 174 -3.21 -8.95 4.84
C LEU A 174 -4.71 -8.83 5.16
N LEU A 175 -5.54 -9.67 4.54
CA LEU A 175 -6.99 -9.62 4.70
C LEU A 175 -7.45 -9.96 6.11
N VAL A 176 -6.73 -10.84 6.81
CA VAL A 176 -7.09 -11.24 8.18
C VAL A 176 -6.56 -10.28 9.25
N GLN A 177 -5.68 -9.33 8.92
CA GLN A 177 -5.16 -8.37 9.92
C GLN A 177 -6.27 -7.49 10.49
N LYS A 178 -7.12 -6.95 9.63
CA LYS A 178 -8.29 -6.14 10.03
C LYS A 178 -9.36 -6.18 8.92
N PRO A 179 -10.66 -6.16 9.27
CA PRO A 179 -11.76 -6.26 8.28
C PRO A 179 -11.88 -5.04 7.36
N TRP A 180 -11.18 -3.95 7.66
CA TRP A 180 -11.17 -2.71 6.88
C TRP A 180 -9.90 -2.55 6.03
N ILE A 181 -9.10 -3.62 5.84
CA ILE A 181 -7.93 -3.66 4.97
C ILE A 181 -8.33 -4.22 3.60
N VAL A 182 -8.04 -3.48 2.54
CA VAL A 182 -8.34 -3.85 1.16
C VAL A 182 -7.06 -3.73 0.31
N PRO A 183 -6.28 -4.81 0.12
CA PRO A 183 -5.05 -4.78 -0.67
C PRO A 183 -5.33 -4.61 -2.16
N ILE A 184 -4.41 -3.93 -2.87
CA ILE A 184 -4.50 -3.64 -4.31
C ILE A 184 -3.35 -4.30 -5.09
N PRO A 185 -3.33 -5.64 -5.26
CA PRO A 185 -2.31 -6.33 -6.03
C PRO A 185 -2.46 -6.03 -7.53
N GLY A 186 -1.47 -5.33 -8.13
CA GLY A 186 -1.48 -4.99 -9.55
C GLY A 186 -0.91 -6.09 -10.42
N THR A 187 -1.57 -6.39 -11.55
CA THR A 187 -1.08 -7.32 -12.57
C THR A 187 -1.62 -6.99 -13.96
N THR A 188 -0.87 -7.37 -15.01
CA THR A 188 -1.30 -7.34 -16.42
C THR A 188 -1.60 -8.75 -16.96
N LYS A 189 -1.55 -9.79 -16.12
CA LYS A 189 -1.73 -11.19 -16.51
C LYS A 189 -3.01 -11.76 -15.90
N LEU A 190 -3.92 -12.25 -16.75
CA LEU A 190 -5.23 -12.75 -16.31
C LEU A 190 -5.10 -13.88 -15.26
N HIS A 191 -4.23 -14.86 -15.49
CA HIS A 191 -4.02 -15.96 -14.53
C HIS A 191 -3.55 -15.48 -13.15
N ARG A 192 -2.78 -14.37 -13.09
CA ARG A 192 -2.37 -13.77 -11.81
C ARG A 192 -3.49 -12.98 -11.15
N LEU A 193 -4.37 -12.37 -11.95
CA LEU A 193 -5.58 -11.73 -11.41
C LEU A 193 -6.48 -12.78 -10.74
N GLU A 194 -6.71 -13.90 -11.42
CA GLU A 194 -7.48 -15.03 -10.88
C GLU A 194 -6.84 -15.61 -9.61
N GLU A 195 -5.51 -15.77 -9.61
CA GLU A 195 -4.75 -16.19 -8.43
C GLU A 195 -4.94 -15.23 -7.25
N ASN A 196 -4.78 -13.92 -7.51
CA ASN A 196 -4.90 -12.88 -6.48
C ASN A 196 -6.32 -12.80 -5.90
N VAL A 197 -7.36 -12.89 -6.75
CA VAL A 197 -8.76 -12.86 -6.29
C VAL A 197 -9.07 -14.05 -5.37
N LYS A 198 -8.59 -15.25 -5.73
CA LYS A 198 -8.76 -16.45 -4.91
C LYS A 198 -8.06 -16.42 -3.55
N ALA A 199 -7.21 -15.42 -3.29
CA ALA A 199 -6.64 -15.23 -1.97
C ALA A 199 -7.71 -14.93 -0.91
N ALA A 200 -8.86 -14.40 -1.30
CA ALA A 200 -9.98 -14.15 -0.40
C ALA A 200 -10.66 -15.44 0.10
N ASP A 201 -10.43 -16.56 -0.59
CA ASP A 201 -10.98 -17.88 -0.23
C ASP A 201 -9.99 -18.69 0.62
N VAL A 202 -8.78 -18.18 0.87
CA VAL A 202 -7.77 -18.86 1.68
C VAL A 202 -8.01 -18.59 3.15
N GLU A 203 -8.34 -19.62 3.88
CA GLU A 203 -8.50 -19.57 5.33
C GLU A 203 -7.16 -19.86 6.02
N LEU A 204 -6.67 -18.89 6.80
CA LEU A 204 -5.52 -19.05 7.69
C LEU A 204 -6.05 -19.26 9.11
N THR A 205 -5.70 -20.39 9.71
CA THR A 205 -6.06 -20.68 11.10
C THR A 205 -5.27 -19.80 12.07
N ALA A 206 -5.71 -19.75 13.34
CA ALA A 206 -4.96 -19.04 14.38
C ALA A 206 -3.54 -19.60 14.54
N ASP A 207 -3.33 -20.91 14.37
CA ASP A 207 -2.01 -21.54 14.42
C ASP A 207 -1.16 -21.14 13.22
N ASP A 208 -1.74 -21.06 12.00
CA ASP A 208 -1.03 -20.57 10.81
C ASP A 208 -0.55 -19.13 11.00
N LEU A 209 -1.40 -18.29 11.55
CA LEU A 209 -1.06 -16.88 11.82
C LEU A 209 0.03 -16.76 12.90
N ALA A 210 -0.03 -17.57 13.94
CA ALA A 210 0.99 -17.61 14.99
C ALA A 210 2.34 -18.10 14.43
N ASP A 211 2.35 -19.12 13.58
CA ASP A 211 3.55 -19.63 12.90
C ASP A 211 4.16 -18.54 11.99
N ILE A 212 3.34 -17.85 11.18
CA ILE A 212 3.80 -16.75 10.31
C ILE A 212 4.41 -15.63 11.16
N GLU A 213 3.75 -15.22 12.24
CA GLU A 213 4.22 -14.14 13.11
C GLU A 213 5.53 -14.52 13.81
N SER A 214 5.59 -15.72 14.39
CA SER A 214 6.78 -16.24 15.06
C SER A 214 7.97 -16.30 14.11
N ALA A 215 7.80 -16.84 12.90
CA ALA A 215 8.86 -16.92 11.92
C ALA A 215 9.25 -15.53 11.37
N ALA A 216 8.28 -14.70 11.02
CA ALA A 216 8.53 -13.36 10.47
C ALA A 216 9.23 -12.44 11.48
N SER A 217 8.95 -12.57 12.78
CA SER A 217 9.61 -11.78 13.84
C SER A 217 11.12 -12.06 13.96
N GLN A 218 11.59 -13.23 13.51
CA GLN A 218 13.00 -13.60 13.49
C GLN A 218 13.73 -13.13 12.23
N ILE A 219 13.00 -12.62 11.23
CA ILE A 219 13.56 -12.23 9.94
C ILE A 219 13.87 -10.73 9.96
N THR A 220 15.15 -10.37 9.84
CA THR A 220 15.56 -8.98 9.63
C THR A 220 15.63 -8.69 8.14
N ILE A 221 14.68 -7.88 7.64
CA ILE A 221 14.62 -7.51 6.23
C ILE A 221 15.84 -6.65 5.86
N GLN A 222 16.56 -7.06 4.82
CA GLN A 222 17.72 -6.35 4.30
C GLN A 222 17.34 -5.42 3.14
N GLY A 223 17.95 -4.23 3.13
CA GLY A 223 17.77 -3.20 2.11
C GLY A 223 16.57 -2.28 2.34
N ALA A 224 16.78 -1.00 2.00
CA ALA A 224 15.72 0.01 2.07
C ALA A 224 14.62 -0.25 1.02
N ARG A 225 13.37 0.10 1.36
CA ARG A 225 12.21 -0.09 0.47
C ARG A 225 12.23 0.81 -0.77
N TYR A 226 12.88 1.98 -0.65
CA TYR A 226 13.05 2.96 -1.71
C TYR A 226 14.47 3.52 -1.73
N PRO A 227 14.94 4.04 -2.89
CA PRO A 227 16.07 4.96 -2.92
C PRO A 227 15.77 6.20 -2.06
N GLU A 228 16.80 6.78 -1.44
CA GLU A 228 16.68 7.90 -0.49
C GLU A 228 15.83 9.07 -1.02
N ALA A 229 15.99 9.42 -2.29
CA ALA A 229 15.22 10.51 -2.92
C ALA A 229 13.71 10.28 -2.95
N LEU A 230 13.28 9.01 -3.06
CA LEU A 230 11.86 8.64 -3.01
C LEU A 230 11.36 8.46 -1.57
N GLU A 231 12.21 7.98 -0.66
CA GLU A 231 11.84 7.86 0.74
C GLU A 231 11.55 9.23 1.35
N ARG A 232 12.28 10.28 0.96
CA ARG A 232 12.02 11.68 1.38
C ARG A 232 10.65 12.23 0.92
N MET A 233 9.99 11.56 -0.04
CA MET A 233 8.64 11.92 -0.49
C MET A 233 7.53 11.22 0.32
N SER A 234 7.89 10.33 1.22
CA SER A 234 6.98 9.76 2.20
C SER A 234 6.88 10.71 3.39
N ASN A 235 5.68 11.02 3.81
CA ASN A 235 5.44 11.84 5.00
C ASN A 235 5.40 10.93 6.22
N ARG A 236 6.55 10.81 6.90
CA ARG A 236 6.73 9.93 8.08
C ARG A 236 7.53 10.63 9.15
#